data_5fa41f0c65342e8f69efc79800c11370
#
_entry.id   5fa41f0c65342e8f69efc79800c11370
#
_cell.length_a   1.000
_cell.length_b   1.000
_cell.length_c   1.000
_cell.angle_alpha   90.00
_cell.angle_beta   90.00
_cell.angle_gamma   90.00
#
_symmetry.space_group_name_H-M   'P 1'
#
loop_
_entity.id
_entity.type
_entity.pdbx_description
1 polymer ?
#
loop_
_entity_poly.entity_id
_entity_poly.type
_entity_poly.pdbx_seq_one_letter_code
_entity_poly.pdbx_strand_id
1 'polypeptide(L)'
;MTRNGAKAYLGALAFPLLLLAAIAAPRSAEAQDRPNILVLWGDDIGTWNVSHNNRGMMGYRTPNIDRIASEGVAFTDYYAQQSCTAGRAAFIGGSVPVRSGMTKVGLPGAEQGWQMTDVTMATVLKGAGYATGQFGKNHQGDRDEHLPTMHGFDEFLGNLYHLNAEEEPENLDYPGDMVLANGRTFREQFGPRGVIHSWADGNGGQRIEDTGPLTKQRMETVDDETSTRAMEFIREQEAAGNNWFVWWNGTRMHFRTHVKEEHRGISGQDEYSDGMVEHDMHVGQFLDLLDELGIADNTIVMYSTDNGPHYNTWPDAGTTPFRSEKNSNWEGAYRVPAFVRWPGHFPAGTTLNGIVAHEDWLPTFAAAAGDTDVKERLLSGTTINGRRYRNHIDGYNLLDYLSGRTDQSPRHEFWYVNDDGQVVAARYDDWKVVFLENRGQAFGVWREPFIELRVPLIFNLRRDPFEKSQHNANTYDDWLLDRAFVIVPIQAMAAKFLQTMQDYPPSQTPGSFNLSAIEEKLRDGAGAR
;
A
#
# COMPACT_ATOMS: atom_id res chain seq x y z
N MET A 1 17.32 93.19 28.46
CA MET A 1 18.31 92.16 28.69
C MET A 1 17.77 90.89 28.08
N THR A 2 18.40 90.46 27.06
CA THR A 2 18.05 89.35 26.10
C THR A 2 18.25 87.95 26.67
N ARG A 3 17.36 87.04 26.36
CA ARG A 3 17.65 85.62 26.38
C ARG A 3 16.95 84.91 25.20
N ASN A 4 17.76 84.39 24.30
CA ASN A 4 17.40 83.51 23.19
C ASN A 4 17.07 82.13 23.71
N GLY A 5 15.96 81.53 23.24
CA GLY A 5 15.60 80.18 23.41
C GLY A 5 15.63 79.44 22.08
N ALA A 6 16.53 78.45 21.96
CA ALA A 6 16.64 77.61 20.80
C ALA A 6 15.52 76.53 20.81
N LYS A 7 14.80 76.40 19.70
CA LYS A 7 13.84 75.34 19.45
C LYS A 7 14.56 74.15 18.77
N ALA A 8 14.56 72.98 19.40
CA ALA A 8 14.99 71.72 18.80
C ALA A 8 13.84 71.13 18.03
N TYR A 9 14.07 70.82 16.75
CA TYR A 9 13.15 70.02 15.90
C TYR A 9 13.51 68.54 16.01
N LEU A 10 12.60 67.74 16.61
CA LEU A 10 12.64 66.28 16.47
C LEU A 10 11.98 65.89 15.13
N GLY A 11 12.77 65.40 14.21
CA GLY A 11 12.27 64.78 12.99
C GLY A 11 11.89 63.34 13.27
N ALA A 12 10.61 63.01 13.17
CA ALA A 12 10.12 61.64 13.21
C ALA A 12 10.30 60.99 11.82
N LEU A 13 11.22 60.02 11.72
CA LEU A 13 11.34 59.13 10.58
C LEU A 13 10.24 58.05 10.67
N ALA A 14 9.19 58.20 9.86
CA ALA A 14 8.20 57.15 9.65
C ALA A 14 8.72 56.17 8.60
N PHE A 15 9.03 54.92 9.04
CA PHE A 15 9.26 53.80 8.13
C PHE A 15 7.90 53.25 7.68
N PRO A 16 7.65 53.10 6.38
CA PRO A 16 6.46 52.42 5.91
C PRO A 16 6.68 50.90 6.08
N LEU A 17 5.89 50.22 6.93
CA LEU A 17 5.71 48.79 6.93
C LEU A 17 4.99 48.38 5.63
N LEU A 18 5.71 47.84 4.66
CA LEU A 18 5.12 47.13 3.53
C LEU A 18 4.58 45.79 4.03
N LEU A 19 3.29 45.73 4.27
CA LEU A 19 2.56 44.45 4.38
C LEU A 19 2.58 43.79 2.99
N LEU A 20 3.45 42.79 2.78
CA LEU A 20 3.29 41.85 1.68
C LEU A 20 2.07 40.99 1.99
N ALA A 21 0.91 41.37 1.50
CA ALA A 21 -0.22 40.45 1.36
C ALA A 21 0.16 39.45 0.25
N ALA A 22 0.46 38.23 0.63
CA ALA A 22 0.54 37.12 -0.31
C ALA A 22 -0.85 36.96 -0.94
N ILE A 23 -1.00 37.44 -2.18
CA ILE A 23 -2.19 37.19 -2.99
C ILE A 23 -2.10 35.73 -3.39
N ALA A 24 -2.83 34.83 -2.68
CA ALA A 24 -3.06 33.48 -3.15
C ALA A 24 -3.70 33.58 -4.55
N ALA A 25 -3.04 33.04 -5.54
CA ALA A 25 -3.61 32.97 -6.89
C ALA A 25 -4.93 32.17 -6.80
N PRO A 26 -6.03 32.66 -7.40
CA PRO A 26 -7.27 31.90 -7.39
C PRO A 26 -7.02 30.57 -8.13
N ARG A 27 -7.35 29.44 -7.49
CA ARG A 27 -7.43 28.12 -8.17
C ARG A 27 -8.33 28.28 -9.40
N SER A 28 -7.95 27.66 -10.52
CA SER A 28 -8.88 27.55 -11.66
C SER A 28 -10.14 26.80 -11.22
N ALA A 29 -11.30 27.18 -11.73
CA ALA A 29 -12.57 26.52 -11.36
C ALA A 29 -12.52 24.99 -11.56
N GLU A 30 -11.77 24.50 -12.58
CA GLU A 30 -11.55 23.07 -12.82
C GLU A 30 -10.68 22.38 -11.75
N ALA A 31 -9.75 23.09 -11.12
CA ALA A 31 -8.94 22.56 -10.03
C ALA A 31 -9.72 22.49 -8.70
N GLN A 32 -10.76 23.31 -8.55
CA GLN A 32 -11.62 23.33 -7.37
C GLN A 32 -12.61 22.15 -7.30
N ASP A 33 -12.89 21.51 -8.44
CA ASP A 33 -13.82 20.37 -8.55
C ASP A 33 -13.14 19.00 -8.37
N ARG A 34 -11.80 18.95 -8.29
CA ARG A 34 -11.04 17.70 -8.13
C ARG A 34 -10.53 17.55 -6.70
N PRO A 35 -10.74 16.40 -6.05
CA PRO A 35 -10.27 16.21 -4.68
C PRO A 35 -8.75 16.05 -4.60
N ASN A 36 -8.17 16.43 -3.47
CA ASN A 36 -6.88 15.89 -3.05
C ASN A 36 -7.04 14.42 -2.63
N ILE A 37 -5.96 13.64 -2.67
CA ILE A 37 -6.00 12.22 -2.35
C ILE A 37 -4.90 11.91 -1.34
N LEU A 38 -5.30 11.48 -0.15
CA LEU A 38 -4.42 11.04 0.93
C LEU A 38 -4.65 9.56 1.21
N VAL A 39 -3.62 8.76 1.03
CA VAL A 39 -3.64 7.34 1.38
C VAL A 39 -2.69 7.11 2.55
N LEU A 40 -3.21 6.56 3.63
CA LEU A 40 -2.50 6.26 4.87
C LEU A 40 -2.46 4.76 5.07
N TRP A 41 -1.26 4.18 5.02
CA TRP A 41 -1.08 2.74 5.16
C TRP A 41 -0.21 2.38 6.35
N GLY A 42 -0.54 1.23 6.95
CA GLY A 42 0.37 0.48 7.80
C GLY A 42 1.01 -0.69 7.06
N ASP A 43 1.71 -1.54 7.78
CA ASP A 43 2.41 -2.73 7.30
C ASP A 43 1.99 -3.92 8.18
N ASP A 44 1.55 -5.03 7.60
CA ASP A 44 1.13 -6.24 8.34
C ASP A 44 0.01 -6.03 9.40
N ILE A 45 -0.87 -5.05 9.23
CA ILE A 45 -1.93 -4.75 10.20
C ILE A 45 -3.13 -5.67 9.98
N GLY A 46 -3.48 -6.45 11.01
CA GLY A 46 -4.65 -7.29 10.97
C GLY A 46 -5.97 -6.54 11.18
N THR A 47 -7.05 -7.12 10.69
CA THR A 47 -8.40 -6.54 10.81
C THR A 47 -8.77 -6.17 12.24
N TRP A 48 -8.35 -6.98 13.24
CA TRP A 48 -8.66 -6.72 14.64
C TRP A 48 -7.64 -5.83 15.35
N ASN A 49 -6.58 -5.39 14.70
CA ASN A 49 -5.69 -4.40 15.27
C ASN A 49 -6.27 -2.97 15.24
N VAL A 50 -7.39 -2.75 14.53
CA VAL A 50 -8.08 -1.47 14.48
C VAL A 50 -9.34 -1.51 15.38
N SER A 51 -9.47 -0.54 16.29
CA SER A 51 -10.54 -0.57 17.31
C SER A 51 -11.95 -0.37 16.76
N HIS A 52 -12.13 0.22 15.58
CA HIS A 52 -13.41 0.23 14.88
C HIS A 52 -13.93 -1.19 14.64
N ASN A 53 -13.06 -2.11 14.22
CA ASN A 53 -13.44 -3.48 13.90
C ASN A 53 -13.59 -4.36 15.16
N ASN A 54 -12.67 -4.25 16.11
CA ASN A 54 -12.64 -5.09 17.32
C ASN A 54 -13.49 -4.53 18.46
N ARG A 55 -13.94 -3.27 18.37
CA ARG A 55 -14.74 -2.55 19.38
C ARG A 55 -14.11 -2.53 20.78
N GLY A 56 -12.78 -2.52 20.85
CA GLY A 56 -12.02 -2.50 22.09
C GLY A 56 -11.68 -3.88 22.67
N MET A 57 -11.99 -4.98 21.97
CA MET A 57 -11.64 -6.32 22.42
C MET A 57 -10.13 -6.50 22.61
N MET A 58 -9.30 -5.81 21.82
CA MET A 58 -7.84 -5.88 21.88
C MET A 58 -7.23 -5.04 23.02
N GLY A 59 -8.03 -4.31 23.78
CA GLY A 59 -7.59 -3.56 24.98
C GLY A 59 -7.10 -2.14 24.70
N TYR A 60 -6.42 -1.88 23.60
CA TYR A 60 -6.03 -0.54 23.14
C TYR A 60 -7.02 0.04 22.13
N ARG A 61 -6.83 1.30 21.74
CA ARG A 61 -7.71 2.05 20.85
C ARG A 61 -6.93 2.74 19.74
N THR A 62 -7.58 2.88 18.57
CA THR A 62 -7.10 3.60 17.40
C THR A 62 -8.12 4.67 16.97
N PRO A 63 -8.35 5.71 17.79
CA PRO A 63 -9.45 6.66 17.61
C PRO A 63 -9.35 7.47 16.32
N ASN A 64 -8.15 7.73 15.82
CA ASN A 64 -7.94 8.51 14.59
C ASN A 64 -8.25 7.68 13.33
N ILE A 65 -7.86 6.42 13.31
CA ILE A 65 -8.26 5.47 12.26
C ILE A 65 -9.78 5.25 12.31
N ASP A 66 -10.34 5.07 13.53
CA ASP A 66 -11.78 4.93 13.74
C ASP A 66 -12.57 6.17 13.25
N ARG A 67 -11.96 7.36 13.33
CA ARG A 67 -12.53 8.60 12.79
C ARG A 67 -12.75 8.52 11.29
N ILE A 68 -11.79 7.99 10.50
CA ILE A 68 -11.95 7.80 9.05
C ILE A 68 -13.16 6.90 8.75
N ALA A 69 -13.30 5.81 9.52
CA ALA A 69 -14.43 4.89 9.37
C ALA A 69 -15.78 5.52 9.73
N SER A 70 -15.82 6.30 10.82
CA SER A 70 -17.06 6.92 11.31
C SER A 70 -17.51 8.12 10.48
N GLU A 71 -16.56 8.86 9.90
CA GLU A 71 -16.82 10.00 9.01
C GLU A 71 -16.96 9.58 7.53
N GLY A 72 -16.81 8.30 7.22
CA GLY A 72 -16.84 7.75 5.88
C GLY A 72 -17.43 6.35 5.82
N VAL A 73 -16.78 5.50 5.04
CA VAL A 73 -17.17 4.14 4.70
C VAL A 73 -16.19 3.13 5.27
N ALA A 74 -16.71 2.09 5.92
CA ALA A 74 -15.97 0.91 6.35
C ALA A 74 -16.31 -0.31 5.47
N PHE A 75 -15.32 -1.17 5.22
CA PHE A 75 -15.52 -2.37 4.41
C PHE A 75 -15.41 -3.64 5.25
N THR A 76 -16.26 -4.63 4.97
CA THR A 76 -16.16 -5.98 5.56
C THR A 76 -15.44 -6.97 4.66
N ASP A 77 -15.52 -6.77 3.35
CA ASP A 77 -14.97 -7.63 2.30
C ASP A 77 -13.92 -6.87 1.46
N TYR A 78 -12.91 -6.34 2.15
CA TYR A 78 -11.79 -5.64 1.53
C TYR A 78 -10.57 -6.55 1.41
N TYR A 79 -10.02 -6.64 0.21
CA TYR A 79 -8.95 -7.55 -0.15
C TYR A 79 -7.66 -6.82 -0.53
N ALA A 80 -6.61 -7.17 0.19
CA ALA A 80 -5.22 -6.92 -0.15
C ALA A 80 -4.64 -8.09 -0.96
N GLN A 81 -3.32 -8.28 -0.89
CA GLN A 81 -2.66 -9.47 -1.42
C GLN A 81 -1.91 -10.19 -0.29
N GLN A 82 -1.32 -11.35 -0.58
CA GLN A 82 -0.75 -12.24 0.43
C GLN A 82 0.49 -11.71 1.16
N SER A 83 1.19 -10.70 0.62
CA SER A 83 2.42 -10.15 1.21
C SER A 83 2.69 -8.72 0.75
N CYS A 84 3.64 -8.03 1.42
CA CYS A 84 3.89 -6.60 1.25
C CYS A 84 4.16 -6.18 -0.19
N THR A 85 5.12 -6.81 -0.87
CA THR A 85 5.44 -6.49 -2.27
C THR A 85 4.22 -6.65 -3.16
N ALA A 86 3.48 -7.75 -3.01
CA ALA A 86 2.29 -8.04 -3.80
C ALA A 86 1.14 -7.07 -3.51
N GLY A 87 0.85 -6.77 -2.24
CA GLY A 87 -0.21 -5.83 -1.87
C GLY A 87 0.06 -4.42 -2.37
N ARG A 88 1.29 -3.95 -2.22
CA ARG A 88 1.71 -2.62 -2.72
C ARG A 88 1.67 -2.55 -4.24
N ALA A 89 2.10 -3.63 -4.93
CA ALA A 89 2.02 -3.73 -6.39
C ALA A 89 0.58 -3.70 -6.90
N ALA A 90 -0.32 -4.46 -6.25
CA ALA A 90 -1.73 -4.48 -6.63
C ALA A 90 -2.39 -3.10 -6.51
N PHE A 91 -2.12 -2.40 -5.41
CA PHE A 91 -2.68 -1.07 -5.17
C PHE A 91 -2.17 -0.03 -6.16
N ILE A 92 -0.83 0.09 -6.28
CA ILE A 92 -0.26 1.16 -7.11
C ILE A 92 -0.46 0.90 -8.61
N GLY A 93 -0.52 -0.36 -9.02
CA GLY A 93 -0.67 -0.79 -10.42
C GLY A 93 -2.12 -1.01 -10.87
N GLY A 94 -3.09 -1.08 -9.94
CA GLY A 94 -4.49 -1.35 -10.29
C GLY A 94 -4.75 -2.74 -10.89
N SER A 95 -3.85 -3.70 -10.64
CA SER A 95 -3.86 -5.02 -11.29
C SER A 95 -3.43 -6.10 -10.33
N VAL A 96 -3.88 -7.33 -10.56
CA VAL A 96 -3.41 -8.51 -9.82
C VAL A 96 -1.87 -8.62 -9.95
N PRO A 97 -1.11 -8.80 -8.86
CA PRO A 97 0.35 -8.63 -8.87
C PRO A 97 1.11 -9.60 -9.78
N VAL A 98 0.48 -10.69 -10.21
CA VAL A 98 1.06 -11.60 -11.20
C VAL A 98 1.36 -10.89 -12.54
N ARG A 99 0.63 -9.81 -12.89
CA ARG A 99 0.87 -9.05 -14.14
C ARG A 99 2.19 -8.27 -14.11
N SER A 100 2.57 -7.77 -12.95
CA SER A 100 3.87 -7.10 -12.77
C SER A 100 4.99 -8.07 -12.38
N GLY A 101 4.67 -9.34 -12.05
CA GLY A 101 5.62 -10.30 -11.48
C GLY A 101 6.05 -9.98 -10.05
N MET A 102 5.46 -8.96 -9.41
CA MET A 102 5.77 -8.51 -8.05
C MET A 102 4.96 -9.30 -7.02
N THR A 103 5.04 -10.62 -7.04
CA THR A 103 4.28 -11.51 -6.16
C THR A 103 5.05 -11.94 -4.92
N LYS A 104 6.38 -12.02 -4.99
CA LYS A 104 7.24 -12.46 -3.89
C LYS A 104 7.82 -11.26 -3.13
N VAL A 105 7.95 -11.41 -1.81
CA VAL A 105 8.63 -10.41 -0.97
C VAL A 105 10.03 -10.14 -1.50
N GLY A 106 10.33 -8.89 -1.83
CA GLY A 106 11.64 -8.46 -2.27
C GLY A 106 12.67 -8.52 -1.14
N LEU A 107 13.93 -8.82 -1.49
CA LEU A 107 15.07 -8.77 -0.58
C LEU A 107 16.12 -7.81 -1.15
N PRO A 108 16.98 -7.21 -0.29
CA PRO A 108 18.05 -6.33 -0.73
C PRO A 108 18.96 -6.98 -1.79
N GLY A 109 19.25 -6.23 -2.86
CA GLY A 109 20.06 -6.71 -3.98
C GLY A 109 19.35 -7.62 -4.98
N ALA A 110 18.05 -7.90 -4.80
CA ALA A 110 17.27 -8.65 -5.78
C ALA A 110 17.14 -7.87 -7.11
N GLU A 111 16.99 -8.62 -8.22
CA GLU A 111 16.83 -7.99 -9.53
C GLU A 111 15.42 -7.48 -9.80
N GLN A 112 14.42 -8.06 -9.13
CA GLN A 112 13.01 -7.74 -9.29
C GLN A 112 12.70 -6.37 -8.75
N GLY A 113 11.88 -5.63 -9.49
CA GLY A 113 11.36 -4.33 -9.08
C GLY A 113 10.32 -3.84 -10.08
N TRP A 114 9.69 -2.72 -9.77
CA TRP A 114 8.67 -2.14 -10.65
C TRP A 114 9.26 -1.79 -12.02
N GLN A 115 8.66 -2.32 -13.07
CA GLN A 115 9.18 -2.15 -14.42
C GLN A 115 8.67 -0.86 -15.07
N MET A 116 9.49 -0.25 -15.93
CA MET A 116 9.16 0.99 -16.64
C MET A 116 7.96 0.87 -17.59
N THR A 117 7.56 -0.35 -17.92
CA THR A 117 6.39 -0.67 -18.75
C THR A 117 5.10 -0.76 -17.96
N ASP A 118 5.21 -0.85 -16.63
CA ASP A 118 4.06 -0.96 -15.74
C ASP A 118 3.61 0.42 -15.30
N VAL A 119 2.35 0.73 -15.58
CA VAL A 119 1.75 2.00 -15.16
C VAL A 119 1.53 1.99 -13.64
N THR A 120 1.65 3.16 -13.03
CA THR A 120 1.26 3.38 -11.64
C THR A 120 0.10 4.36 -11.52
N MET A 121 -0.63 4.29 -10.43
CA MET A 121 -1.61 5.29 -10.04
C MET A 121 -0.99 6.70 -10.02
N ALA A 122 0.23 6.83 -9.50
CA ALA A 122 0.95 8.11 -9.49
C ALA A 122 1.21 8.63 -10.91
N THR A 123 1.60 7.76 -11.85
CA THR A 123 1.75 8.13 -13.28
C THR A 123 0.44 8.67 -13.86
N VAL A 124 -0.68 8.01 -13.57
CA VAL A 124 -2.02 8.41 -14.05
C VAL A 124 -2.42 9.76 -13.46
N LEU A 125 -2.33 9.91 -12.14
CA LEU A 125 -2.71 11.14 -11.43
C LEU A 125 -1.80 12.32 -11.80
N LYS A 126 -0.49 12.09 -11.96
CA LYS A 126 0.43 13.10 -12.49
C LYS A 126 0.04 13.53 -13.91
N GLY A 127 -0.39 12.58 -14.76
CA GLY A 127 -0.95 12.87 -16.09
C GLY A 127 -2.23 13.71 -16.05
N ALA A 128 -2.99 13.64 -14.95
CA ALA A 128 -4.16 14.47 -14.67
C ALA A 128 -3.80 15.81 -13.99
N GLY A 129 -2.51 16.12 -13.78
CA GLY A 129 -2.02 17.38 -13.23
C GLY A 129 -1.89 17.41 -11.71
N TYR A 130 -1.87 16.25 -11.04
CA TYR A 130 -1.60 16.16 -9.61
C TYR A 130 -0.10 16.25 -9.32
N ALA A 131 0.28 16.92 -8.24
CA ALA A 131 1.55 16.71 -7.59
C ALA A 131 1.51 15.41 -6.80
N THR A 132 2.60 14.63 -6.81
CA THR A 132 2.56 13.24 -6.32
C THR A 132 3.72 12.95 -5.37
N GLY A 133 3.43 12.50 -4.15
CA GLY A 133 4.42 12.17 -3.13
C GLY A 133 4.20 10.78 -2.53
N GLN A 134 5.30 10.03 -2.34
CA GLN A 134 5.28 8.78 -1.58
C GLN A 134 6.25 8.89 -0.41
N PHE A 135 5.80 8.54 0.79
CA PHE A 135 6.59 8.66 2.01
C PHE A 135 6.46 7.40 2.85
N GLY A 136 7.60 6.88 3.36
CA GLY A 136 7.68 5.63 4.09
C GLY A 136 8.07 4.43 3.20
N LYS A 137 7.64 3.23 3.57
CA LYS A 137 8.05 1.98 2.91
C LYS A 137 7.57 1.88 1.45
N ASN A 138 8.48 1.58 0.52
CA ASN A 138 8.14 1.33 -0.89
C ASN A 138 7.92 -0.15 -1.22
N HIS A 139 8.93 -0.98 -1.01
CA HIS A 139 8.96 -2.44 -1.25
C HIS A 139 8.68 -2.89 -2.70
N GLN A 140 9.11 -2.09 -3.69
CA GLN A 140 8.94 -2.38 -5.12
C GLN A 140 10.28 -2.45 -5.88
N GLY A 141 11.35 -2.87 -5.16
CA GLY A 141 12.71 -2.98 -5.69
C GLY A 141 13.63 -1.86 -5.18
N ASP A 142 14.95 -2.07 -5.28
CA ASP A 142 15.97 -1.19 -4.70
C ASP A 142 16.96 -0.57 -5.71
N ARG A 143 16.85 -0.91 -6.99
CA ARG A 143 17.65 -0.26 -8.01
C ARG A 143 17.13 1.16 -8.28
N ASP A 144 18.00 2.03 -8.79
CA ASP A 144 17.62 3.41 -9.06
C ASP A 144 16.41 3.51 -10.01
N GLU A 145 16.35 2.63 -11.01
CA GLU A 145 15.22 2.54 -11.95
C GLU A 145 13.90 2.08 -11.32
N HIS A 146 13.94 1.46 -10.12
CA HIS A 146 12.76 0.99 -9.41
C HIS A 146 12.19 2.02 -8.41
N LEU A 147 12.90 3.14 -8.17
CA LEU A 147 12.46 4.12 -7.19
C LEU A 147 11.14 4.80 -7.61
N PRO A 148 10.29 5.18 -6.68
CA PRO A 148 8.98 5.79 -6.95
C PRO A 148 9.04 6.99 -7.90
N THR A 149 10.11 7.79 -7.82
CA THR A 149 10.32 8.98 -8.66
C THR A 149 10.56 8.67 -10.14
N MET A 150 10.90 7.41 -10.49
CA MET A 150 10.91 6.93 -11.87
C MET A 150 9.54 6.45 -12.36
N HIS A 151 8.58 6.30 -11.44
CA HIS A 151 7.26 5.70 -11.67
C HIS A 151 6.10 6.64 -11.34
N GLY A 152 6.30 7.94 -11.56
CA GLY A 152 5.23 8.94 -11.53
C GLY A 152 5.15 9.76 -10.24
N PHE A 153 5.91 9.45 -9.20
CA PHE A 153 6.03 10.32 -8.03
C PHE A 153 6.99 11.48 -8.28
N ASP A 154 6.65 12.66 -7.78
CA ASP A 154 7.54 13.84 -7.81
C ASP A 154 8.59 13.74 -6.72
N GLU A 155 8.21 13.18 -5.57
CA GLU A 155 9.09 13.04 -4.41
C GLU A 155 8.85 11.70 -3.70
N PHE A 156 9.95 11.13 -3.19
CA PHE A 156 9.95 9.95 -2.34
C PHE A 156 10.95 10.12 -1.19
N LEU A 157 10.49 9.89 0.05
CA LEU A 157 11.36 9.72 1.22
C LEU A 157 10.93 8.46 1.97
N GLY A 158 11.81 7.45 2.07
CA GLY A 158 11.48 6.24 2.79
C GLY A 158 12.47 5.10 2.62
N ASN A 159 12.13 3.96 3.22
CA ASN A 159 12.89 2.73 3.12
C ASN A 159 12.34 1.81 2.02
N LEU A 160 13.21 0.95 1.50
CA LEU A 160 12.89 0.13 0.33
C LEU A 160 12.44 -1.28 0.70
N TYR A 161 12.72 -1.74 1.93
CA TYR A 161 12.42 -3.08 2.41
C TYR A 161 11.75 -3.08 3.79
N HIS A 162 11.46 -4.26 4.30
CA HIS A 162 10.89 -4.49 5.63
C HIS A 162 11.94 -4.34 6.74
N LEU A 163 11.49 -4.07 7.96
CA LEU A 163 12.36 -3.74 9.10
C LEU A 163 13.43 -4.79 9.37
N ASN A 164 13.07 -6.09 9.35
CA ASN A 164 14.07 -7.14 9.62
C ASN A 164 15.18 -7.23 8.56
N ALA A 165 14.96 -6.82 7.32
CA ALA A 165 16.03 -6.72 6.33
C ALA A 165 16.89 -5.48 6.54
N GLU A 166 16.27 -4.36 6.92
CA GLU A 166 16.99 -3.12 7.19
C GLU A 166 17.92 -3.23 8.43
N GLU A 167 17.55 -4.03 9.45
CA GLU A 167 18.37 -4.23 10.65
C GLU A 167 19.46 -5.32 10.51
N GLU A 168 19.46 -6.13 9.44
CA GLU A 168 20.44 -7.20 9.21
C GLU A 168 21.91 -6.73 9.33
N PRO A 169 22.29 -5.53 8.83
CA PRO A 169 23.66 -5.03 8.99
C PRO A 169 24.13 -4.84 10.42
N GLU A 170 23.25 -4.86 11.41
CA GLU A 170 23.58 -4.78 12.83
C GLU A 170 23.83 -6.15 13.48
N ASN A 171 23.63 -7.26 12.75
CA ASN A 171 23.93 -8.60 13.24
C ASN A 171 25.46 -8.80 13.30
N LEU A 172 25.94 -9.46 14.35
CA LEU A 172 27.38 -9.69 14.58
C LEU A 172 28.05 -10.54 13.49
N ASP A 173 27.30 -11.37 12.82
CA ASP A 173 27.77 -12.28 11.75
C ASP A 173 27.46 -11.75 10.34
N TYR A 174 26.97 -10.49 10.22
CA TYR A 174 26.73 -9.87 8.92
C TYR A 174 28.05 -9.64 8.17
N PRO A 175 28.24 -10.21 6.97
CA PRO A 175 29.52 -10.20 6.27
C PRO A 175 29.76 -8.91 5.47
N GLY A 176 29.40 -7.74 6.02
CA GLY A 176 29.31 -6.46 5.31
C GLY A 176 30.56 -6.07 4.53
N ASP A 177 31.73 -6.33 5.10
CA ASP A 177 33.03 -5.95 4.51
C ASP A 177 33.65 -7.06 3.62
N MET A 178 32.95 -8.20 3.45
CA MET A 178 33.41 -9.28 2.57
C MET A 178 33.45 -8.80 1.13
N VAL A 179 34.63 -8.87 0.50
CA VAL A 179 34.82 -8.47 -0.91
C VAL A 179 34.40 -9.61 -1.82
N LEU A 180 33.50 -9.31 -2.73
CA LEU A 180 32.96 -10.23 -3.74
C LEU A 180 33.89 -10.32 -4.96
N ALA A 181 33.65 -11.30 -5.83
CA ALA A 181 34.43 -11.53 -7.04
C ALA A 181 34.45 -10.34 -8.03
N ASN A 182 33.43 -9.48 -7.99
CA ASN A 182 33.32 -8.27 -8.80
C ASN A 182 34.01 -7.04 -8.17
N GLY A 183 34.66 -7.19 -7.03
CA GLY A 183 35.39 -6.15 -6.29
C GLY A 183 34.51 -5.26 -5.39
N ARG A 184 33.21 -5.46 -5.36
CA ARG A 184 32.29 -4.78 -4.42
C ARG A 184 32.26 -5.51 -3.08
N THR A 185 31.96 -4.81 -2.02
CA THR A 185 31.68 -5.45 -0.74
C THR A 185 30.28 -6.10 -0.75
N PHE A 186 30.05 -7.04 0.18
CA PHE A 186 28.72 -7.65 0.35
C PHE A 186 27.65 -6.59 0.63
N ARG A 187 27.96 -5.63 1.51
CA ARG A 187 27.04 -4.52 1.83
C ARG A 187 26.68 -3.69 0.60
N GLU A 188 27.67 -3.34 -0.24
CA GLU A 188 27.42 -2.57 -1.47
C GLU A 188 26.58 -3.33 -2.51
N GLN A 189 26.61 -4.65 -2.50
CA GLN A 189 25.91 -5.48 -3.48
C GLN A 189 24.55 -5.95 -3.00
N PHE A 190 24.42 -6.32 -1.72
CA PHE A 190 23.29 -7.03 -1.15
C PHE A 190 22.76 -6.39 0.15
N GLY A 191 23.35 -5.30 0.62
CA GLY A 191 22.87 -4.59 1.80
C GLY A 191 21.64 -3.74 1.51
N PRO A 192 20.76 -3.55 2.50
CA PRO A 192 19.68 -2.59 2.39
C PRO A 192 20.25 -1.17 2.27
N ARG A 193 19.58 -0.33 1.48
CA ARG A 193 20.00 1.06 1.22
C ARG A 193 19.62 2.02 2.35
N GLY A 194 18.82 1.57 3.32
CA GLY A 194 18.31 2.44 4.38
C GLY A 194 17.23 3.39 3.88
N VAL A 195 17.28 4.63 4.33
CA VAL A 195 16.30 5.66 3.96
C VAL A 195 16.83 6.50 2.79
N ILE A 196 16.09 6.48 1.69
CA ILE A 196 16.40 7.21 0.46
C ILE A 196 15.46 8.40 0.32
N HIS A 197 16.01 9.55 -0.05
CA HIS A 197 15.24 10.72 -0.49
C HIS A 197 15.49 10.92 -1.98
N SER A 198 14.44 10.91 -2.80
CA SER A 198 14.57 11.13 -4.23
C SER A 198 13.52 12.08 -4.77
N TRP A 199 13.87 12.76 -5.87
CA TRP A 199 13.01 13.73 -6.57
C TRP A 199 13.08 13.48 -8.07
N ALA A 200 11.95 13.48 -8.74
CA ALA A 200 11.89 13.48 -10.19
C ALA A 200 12.47 14.79 -10.74
N ASP A 201 13.28 14.73 -11.80
CA ASP A 201 13.92 15.91 -12.40
C ASP A 201 13.05 16.61 -13.48
N GLY A 202 11.84 16.09 -13.73
CA GLY A 202 10.92 16.58 -14.74
C GLY A 202 11.30 16.22 -16.20
N ASN A 203 12.45 15.59 -16.42
CA ASN A 203 12.96 15.19 -17.73
C ASN A 203 13.06 13.67 -17.92
N GLY A 204 12.44 12.91 -17.00
CA GLY A 204 12.44 11.45 -17.02
C GLY A 204 13.58 10.80 -16.22
N GLY A 205 14.38 11.59 -15.51
CA GLY A 205 15.38 11.18 -14.53
C GLY A 205 15.00 11.56 -13.11
N GLN A 206 15.96 11.44 -12.20
CA GLN A 206 15.77 11.73 -10.77
C GLN A 206 17.07 12.19 -10.09
N ARG A 207 16.93 12.93 -9.01
CA ARG A 207 17.99 13.17 -8.03
C ARG A 207 17.77 12.22 -6.84
N ILE A 208 18.83 11.60 -6.38
CA ILE A 208 18.79 10.67 -5.24
C ILE A 208 19.76 11.17 -4.17
N GLU A 209 19.31 11.12 -2.93
CA GLU A 209 20.11 11.39 -1.75
C GLU A 209 19.97 10.18 -0.79
N ASP A 210 21.09 9.58 -0.44
CA ASP A 210 21.17 8.55 0.59
C ASP A 210 21.24 9.23 1.95
N THR A 211 20.19 9.08 2.77
CA THR A 211 20.11 9.73 4.08
C THR A 211 20.69 8.86 5.22
N GLY A 212 21.26 7.71 4.85
CA GLY A 212 21.92 6.77 5.74
C GLY A 212 21.08 5.54 6.13
N PRO A 213 21.66 4.61 6.87
CA PRO A 213 21.04 3.32 7.17
C PRO A 213 19.80 3.49 8.06
N LEU A 214 18.85 2.57 7.90
CA LEU A 214 17.71 2.43 8.80
C LEU A 214 18.08 1.45 9.91
N THR A 215 18.79 1.96 10.93
CA THR A 215 19.17 1.19 12.12
C THR A 215 17.98 0.97 13.05
N LYS A 216 18.08 0.01 13.98
CA LYS A 216 17.07 -0.22 15.03
C LYS A 216 16.73 1.07 15.79
N GLN A 217 17.74 1.89 16.09
CA GLN A 217 17.52 3.18 16.76
C GLN A 217 16.72 4.16 15.86
N ARG A 218 17.06 4.24 14.55
CA ARG A 218 16.32 5.12 13.62
C ARG A 218 14.90 4.62 13.35
N MET A 219 14.67 3.29 13.45
CA MET A 219 13.33 2.71 13.33
C MET A 219 12.35 3.24 14.36
N GLU A 220 12.83 3.67 15.54
CA GLU A 220 11.99 4.31 16.57
C GLU A 220 11.35 5.62 16.08
N THR A 221 11.96 6.32 15.12
CA THR A 221 11.55 7.66 14.65
C THR A 221 11.32 7.78 13.15
N VAL A 222 11.56 6.75 12.36
CA VAL A 222 11.47 6.84 10.90
C VAL A 222 10.06 7.22 10.41
N ASP A 223 9.01 6.79 11.11
CA ASP A 223 7.64 7.17 10.78
C ASP A 223 7.36 8.64 11.08
N ASP A 224 8.04 9.24 12.10
CA ASP A 224 8.01 10.69 12.33
C ASP A 224 8.70 11.44 11.17
N GLU A 225 9.88 10.95 10.71
CA GLU A 225 10.61 11.57 9.59
C GLU A 225 9.73 11.60 8.32
N THR A 226 9.15 10.46 7.97
CA THR A 226 8.37 10.30 6.73
C THR A 226 7.00 10.99 6.80
N SER A 227 6.31 10.96 7.95
CA SER A 227 5.04 11.68 8.13
C SER A 227 5.23 13.18 8.14
N THR A 228 6.29 13.69 8.79
CA THR A 228 6.64 15.12 8.78
C THR A 228 6.88 15.60 7.35
N ARG A 229 7.71 14.90 6.55
CA ARG A 229 7.97 15.30 5.16
C ARG A 229 6.71 15.21 4.29
N ALA A 230 5.87 14.20 4.49
CA ALA A 230 4.58 14.08 3.80
C ALA A 230 3.66 15.28 4.09
N MET A 231 3.58 15.71 5.35
CA MET A 231 2.79 16.86 5.76
C MET A 231 3.37 18.20 5.24
N GLU A 232 4.69 18.32 5.19
CA GLU A 232 5.37 19.47 4.54
C GLU A 232 5.05 19.53 3.05
N PHE A 233 5.14 18.39 2.35
CA PHE A 233 4.76 18.27 0.94
C PHE A 233 3.31 18.72 0.71
N ILE A 234 2.37 18.28 1.54
CA ILE A 234 0.96 18.71 1.47
C ILE A 234 0.86 20.24 1.62
N ARG A 235 1.53 20.85 2.62
CA ARG A 235 1.54 22.31 2.82
C ARG A 235 2.13 23.05 1.62
N GLU A 236 3.22 22.54 1.04
CA GLU A 236 3.87 23.11 -0.14
C GLU A 236 2.92 23.10 -1.36
N GLN A 237 2.23 21.95 -1.59
CA GLN A 237 1.32 21.85 -2.73
C GLN A 237 0.05 22.68 -2.55
N GLU A 238 -0.50 22.76 -1.33
CA GLU A 238 -1.60 23.68 -1.02
C GLU A 238 -1.21 25.14 -1.25
N ALA A 239 -0.03 25.56 -0.80
CA ALA A 239 0.48 26.91 -1.01
C ALA A 239 0.70 27.23 -2.50
N ALA A 240 1.05 26.22 -3.31
CA ALA A 240 1.20 26.34 -4.76
C ALA A 240 -0.15 26.28 -5.52
N GLY A 241 -1.25 25.92 -4.86
CA GLY A 241 -2.57 25.77 -5.48
C GLY A 241 -2.72 24.49 -6.31
N ASN A 242 -1.90 23.48 -6.09
CA ASN A 242 -1.94 22.21 -6.79
C ASN A 242 -2.89 21.23 -6.10
N ASN A 243 -3.61 20.39 -6.89
CA ASN A 243 -4.14 19.14 -6.36
C ASN A 243 -2.98 18.17 -6.16
N TRP A 244 -3.08 17.32 -5.14
CA TRP A 244 -2.01 16.40 -4.79
C TRP A 244 -2.53 14.99 -4.46
N PHE A 245 -1.66 14.01 -4.71
CA PHE A 245 -1.77 12.63 -4.26
C PHE A 245 -0.59 12.31 -3.35
N VAL A 246 -0.88 11.96 -2.12
CA VAL A 246 0.12 11.53 -1.14
C VAL A 246 -0.20 10.12 -0.68
N TRP A 247 0.80 9.24 -0.76
CA TRP A 247 0.77 7.90 -0.20
C TRP A 247 1.79 7.77 0.92
N TRP A 248 1.32 7.84 2.17
CA TRP A 248 2.14 7.61 3.35
C TRP A 248 2.05 6.15 3.79
N ASN A 249 3.19 5.52 3.98
CA ASN A 249 3.38 4.10 4.26
C ASN A 249 4.16 3.95 5.57
N GLY A 250 3.48 3.97 6.72
CA GLY A 250 4.11 3.70 8.01
C GLY A 250 4.76 2.31 8.00
N THR A 251 6.02 2.23 8.36
CA THR A 251 6.81 0.99 8.31
C THR A 251 6.83 0.23 9.64
N ARG A 252 6.54 0.91 10.75
CA ARG A 252 6.68 0.42 12.13
C ARG A 252 5.97 -0.90 12.40
N MET A 253 4.79 -1.13 11.81
CA MET A 253 3.94 -2.27 12.18
C MET A 253 4.38 -3.62 11.60
N HIS A 254 5.41 -3.66 10.76
CA HIS A 254 6.07 -4.91 10.40
C HIS A 254 6.73 -5.55 11.64
N PHE A 255 6.82 -6.89 11.70
CA PHE A 255 7.53 -7.54 12.80
C PHE A 255 8.98 -7.01 12.92
N ARG A 256 9.58 -7.03 14.09
CA ARG A 256 10.73 -6.22 14.50
C ARG A 256 10.35 -4.75 14.67
N THR A 257 9.16 -4.51 15.21
CA THR A 257 8.68 -3.20 15.62
C THR A 257 9.62 -2.58 16.64
N HIS A 258 9.92 -1.28 16.47
CA HIS A 258 10.68 -0.49 17.42
C HIS A 258 9.90 0.78 17.75
N VAL A 259 9.53 0.95 19.03
CA VAL A 259 8.70 2.04 19.53
C VAL A 259 9.56 3.03 20.30
N LYS A 260 9.26 4.32 20.18
CA LYS A 260 9.93 5.37 20.97
C LYS A 260 9.79 5.07 22.47
N GLU A 261 10.86 5.35 23.24
CA GLU A 261 10.89 5.09 24.67
C GLU A 261 9.71 5.72 25.41
N GLU A 262 9.29 6.93 25.01
CA GLU A 262 8.17 7.67 25.59
C GLU A 262 6.79 7.02 25.34
N HIS A 263 6.68 6.13 24.35
CA HIS A 263 5.43 5.42 24.03
C HIS A 263 5.43 3.96 24.51
N ARG A 264 6.54 3.47 25.07
CA ARG A 264 6.60 2.10 25.62
C ARG A 264 5.65 1.94 26.80
N GLY A 265 4.77 0.95 26.71
CA GLY A 265 3.74 0.67 27.71
C GLY A 265 2.46 1.48 27.56
N ILE A 266 2.31 2.31 26.53
CA ILE A 266 1.11 3.15 26.31
C ILE A 266 -0.16 2.32 26.07
N SER A 267 -0.04 1.13 25.47
CA SER A 267 -1.14 0.19 25.26
C SER A 267 -1.47 -0.63 26.51
N GLY A 268 -0.52 -0.72 27.45
CA GLY A 268 -0.57 -1.63 28.60
C GLY A 268 -0.35 -3.10 28.26
N GLN A 269 0.20 -3.41 27.06
CA GLN A 269 0.40 -4.77 26.57
C GLN A 269 1.86 -5.00 26.11
N ASP A 270 2.12 -5.00 24.82
CA ASP A 270 3.38 -5.33 24.17
C ASP A 270 3.82 -4.23 23.20
N GLU A 271 5.02 -4.35 22.65
CA GLU A 271 5.62 -3.34 21.77
C GLU A 271 4.82 -3.18 20.46
N TYR A 272 4.25 -4.25 19.91
CA TYR A 272 3.39 -4.15 18.73
C TYR A 272 2.12 -3.32 19.02
N SER A 273 1.47 -3.57 20.14
CA SER A 273 0.28 -2.82 20.55
C SER A 273 0.57 -1.35 20.86
N ASP A 274 1.75 -1.05 21.46
CA ASP A 274 2.25 0.31 21.63
C ASP A 274 2.48 0.98 20.27
N GLY A 275 3.09 0.26 19.33
CA GLY A 275 3.30 0.69 17.95
C GLY A 275 2.00 1.02 17.22
N MET A 276 0.93 0.23 17.42
CA MET A 276 -0.39 0.53 16.85
C MET A 276 -0.98 1.83 17.38
N VAL A 277 -0.82 2.13 18.66
CA VAL A 277 -1.27 3.40 19.25
C VAL A 277 -0.46 4.57 18.67
N GLU A 278 0.85 4.41 18.51
CA GLU A 278 1.72 5.43 17.92
C GLU A 278 1.42 5.63 16.42
N HIS A 279 1.17 4.56 15.68
CA HIS A 279 0.73 4.63 14.28
C HIS A 279 -0.60 5.39 14.14
N ASP A 280 -1.57 5.14 15.03
CA ASP A 280 -2.82 5.88 15.08
C ASP A 280 -2.61 7.38 15.38
N MET A 281 -1.62 7.74 16.21
CA MET A 281 -1.25 9.15 16.44
C MET A 281 -0.74 9.81 15.14
N HIS A 282 0.07 9.12 14.33
CA HIS A 282 0.50 9.67 13.03
C HIS A 282 -0.70 9.88 12.10
N VAL A 283 -1.65 8.94 12.05
CA VAL A 283 -2.90 9.14 11.30
C VAL A 283 -3.64 10.39 11.80
N GLY A 284 -3.70 10.59 13.12
CA GLY A 284 -4.29 11.78 13.73
C GLY A 284 -3.65 13.08 13.25
N GLN A 285 -2.31 13.14 13.19
CA GLN A 285 -1.58 14.32 12.71
C GLN A 285 -1.95 14.71 11.28
N PHE A 286 -2.14 13.72 10.38
CA PHE A 286 -2.62 14.01 9.01
C PHE A 286 -4.05 14.55 9.01
N LEU A 287 -4.95 13.98 9.81
CA LEU A 287 -6.33 14.45 9.89
C LEU A 287 -6.41 15.87 10.43
N ASP A 288 -5.63 16.16 11.48
CA ASP A 288 -5.53 17.50 12.08
C ASP A 288 -4.96 18.52 11.08
N LEU A 289 -3.98 18.12 10.26
CA LEU A 289 -3.44 18.96 9.18
C LEU A 289 -4.52 19.34 8.16
N LEU A 290 -5.36 18.38 7.74
CA LEU A 290 -6.45 18.67 6.79
C LEU A 290 -7.46 19.64 7.37
N ASP A 291 -7.77 19.49 8.67
CA ASP A 291 -8.67 20.40 9.40
C ASP A 291 -8.04 21.80 9.55
N GLU A 292 -6.75 21.89 9.91
CA GLU A 292 -5.99 23.14 10.03
C GLU A 292 -5.96 23.93 8.72
N LEU A 293 -5.75 23.23 7.60
CA LEU A 293 -5.71 23.84 6.27
C LEU A 293 -7.12 24.13 5.70
N GLY A 294 -8.17 23.62 6.32
CA GLY A 294 -9.55 23.78 5.85
C GLY A 294 -9.85 23.04 4.55
N ILE A 295 -9.15 21.93 4.29
CA ILE A 295 -9.26 21.15 3.03
C ILE A 295 -9.85 19.75 3.23
N ALA A 296 -10.31 19.42 4.43
CA ALA A 296 -10.85 18.11 4.75
C ALA A 296 -12.01 17.69 3.83
N ASP A 297 -12.91 18.63 3.48
CA ASP A 297 -14.08 18.37 2.62
C ASP A 297 -13.69 18.14 1.15
N ASN A 298 -12.53 18.64 0.71
CA ASN A 298 -11.99 18.44 -0.64
C ASN A 298 -10.88 17.39 -0.69
N THR A 299 -10.82 16.49 0.28
CA THR A 299 -9.78 15.45 0.33
C THR A 299 -10.39 14.07 0.52
N ILE A 300 -10.09 13.14 -0.38
CA ILE A 300 -10.32 11.71 -0.17
C ILE A 300 -9.23 11.20 0.77
N VAL A 301 -9.61 10.67 1.93
CA VAL A 301 -8.69 10.02 2.86
C VAL A 301 -9.00 8.54 2.90
N MET A 302 -8.04 7.70 2.54
CA MET A 302 -8.13 6.25 2.61
C MET A 302 -7.14 5.71 3.63
N TYR A 303 -7.58 4.78 4.47
CA TYR A 303 -6.73 3.99 5.37
C TYR A 303 -6.80 2.51 5.02
N SER A 304 -5.65 1.82 4.99
CA SER A 304 -5.56 0.36 4.87
C SER A 304 -4.16 -0.15 5.27
N THR A 305 -3.82 -1.35 4.85
CA THR A 305 -2.51 -2.02 4.97
C THR A 305 -2.25 -2.87 3.73
N ASP A 306 -1.04 -3.35 3.55
CA ASP A 306 -0.61 -4.06 2.35
C ASP A 306 -1.05 -5.53 2.29
N ASN A 307 -1.13 -6.21 3.44
CA ASN A 307 -1.53 -7.63 3.58
C ASN A 307 -2.04 -7.90 4.99
N GLY A 308 -2.56 -9.11 5.20
CA GLY A 308 -2.93 -9.56 6.53
C GLY A 308 -1.75 -9.68 7.50
N PRO A 309 -1.99 -9.88 8.80
CA PRO A 309 -0.96 -9.84 9.82
C PRO A 309 0.01 -11.01 9.69
N HIS A 310 1.20 -10.82 10.24
CA HIS A 310 2.22 -11.86 10.41
C HIS A 310 2.25 -12.32 11.87
N TYR A 311 2.01 -13.61 12.13
CA TYR A 311 1.77 -14.14 13.47
C TYR A 311 3.02 -14.74 14.13
N ASN A 312 4.13 -14.86 13.40
CA ASN A 312 5.33 -15.62 13.80
C ASN A 312 6.05 -15.05 15.02
N THR A 313 5.81 -13.80 15.40
CA THR A 313 6.45 -13.13 16.54
C THR A 313 5.52 -12.92 17.73
N TRP A 314 4.32 -13.54 17.70
CA TRP A 314 3.39 -13.41 18.82
C TRP A 314 4.09 -13.56 20.19
N PRO A 315 3.81 -12.72 21.22
CA PRO A 315 2.73 -11.74 21.30
C PRO A 315 2.95 -10.43 20.53
N ASP A 316 4.16 -10.09 20.11
CA ASP A 316 4.46 -8.89 19.33
C ASP A 316 4.05 -9.05 17.86
N ALA A 317 2.76 -9.19 17.60
CA ALA A 317 2.25 -9.47 16.28
C ALA A 317 0.83 -8.93 16.06
N GLY A 318 0.51 -8.66 14.80
CA GLY A 318 -0.85 -8.38 14.36
C GLY A 318 -1.79 -9.56 14.55
N THR A 319 -3.10 -9.31 14.54
CA THR A 319 -4.12 -10.34 14.70
C THR A 319 -5.33 -10.12 13.81
N THR A 320 -5.97 -11.24 13.42
CA THR A 320 -7.16 -11.25 12.59
C THR A 320 -8.11 -12.37 13.05
N PRO A 321 -9.44 -12.20 12.91
CA PRO A 321 -10.39 -13.26 13.16
C PRO A 321 -10.40 -14.31 12.04
N PHE A 322 -9.88 -13.96 10.86
CA PHE A 322 -9.89 -14.80 9.67
C PHE A 322 -8.86 -15.92 9.79
N ARG A 323 -9.04 -16.96 8.97
CA ARG A 323 -8.14 -18.12 8.97
C ARG A 323 -6.74 -17.74 8.52
N SER A 324 -5.72 -18.23 9.25
CA SER A 324 -4.29 -18.12 8.93
C SER A 324 -3.78 -16.66 8.89
N GLU A 325 -2.72 -16.42 8.18
CA GLU A 325 -1.92 -15.20 8.23
C GLU A 325 -1.25 -14.91 6.87
N LYS A 326 -0.50 -13.80 6.79
CA LYS A 326 0.36 -13.40 5.67
C LYS A 326 1.01 -14.60 4.99
N ASN A 327 1.08 -14.57 3.66
CA ASN A 327 1.67 -15.57 2.77
C ASN A 327 0.95 -16.94 2.73
N SER A 328 -0.26 -17.04 3.26
CA SER A 328 -1.13 -18.20 3.07
C SER A 328 -2.17 -17.97 1.96
N ASN A 329 -3.02 -18.97 1.66
CA ASN A 329 -4.15 -18.82 0.72
C ASN A 329 -5.50 -18.56 1.40
N TRP A 330 -5.47 -18.28 2.71
CA TRP A 330 -6.66 -18.11 3.53
C TRP A 330 -7.04 -16.65 3.70
N GLU A 331 -8.29 -16.40 4.09
CA GLU A 331 -8.81 -15.04 4.26
C GLU A 331 -7.94 -14.16 5.16
N GLY A 332 -7.23 -14.73 6.14
CA GLY A 332 -6.35 -13.99 7.03
C GLY A 332 -5.15 -13.34 6.37
N ALA A 333 -4.72 -13.83 5.19
CA ALA A 333 -3.64 -13.21 4.43
C ALA A 333 -4.12 -12.01 3.59
N TYR A 334 -5.36 -12.07 3.07
CA TYR A 334 -5.86 -11.14 2.05
C TYR A 334 -6.87 -10.14 2.61
N ARG A 335 -7.65 -10.51 3.61
CA ARG A 335 -8.71 -9.68 4.15
C ARG A 335 -8.18 -8.76 5.24
N VAL A 336 -8.19 -7.46 4.96
CA VAL A 336 -7.54 -6.44 5.77
C VAL A 336 -8.50 -5.32 6.18
N PRO A 337 -8.17 -4.50 7.21
CA PRO A 337 -8.96 -3.33 7.52
C PRO A 337 -8.85 -2.30 6.40
N ALA A 338 -9.97 -1.69 6.03
CA ALA A 338 -9.99 -0.57 5.09
C ALA A 338 -11.15 0.37 5.37
N PHE A 339 -10.85 1.66 5.25
CA PHE A 339 -11.78 2.76 5.46
C PHE A 339 -11.52 3.86 4.44
N VAL A 340 -12.55 4.58 4.01
CA VAL A 340 -12.39 5.75 3.15
C VAL A 340 -13.41 6.81 3.49
N ARG A 341 -12.98 8.06 3.57
CA ARG A 341 -13.88 9.20 3.71
C ARG A 341 -13.67 10.22 2.60
N TRP A 342 -14.75 10.84 2.19
CA TRP A 342 -14.81 12.05 1.37
C TRP A 342 -16.07 12.81 1.76
N PRO A 343 -15.96 13.78 2.67
CA PRO A 343 -17.11 14.48 3.22
C PRO A 343 -17.99 15.10 2.12
N GLY A 344 -19.31 14.97 2.25
CA GLY A 344 -20.25 15.43 1.23
C GLY A 344 -20.42 14.53 -0.01
N HIS A 345 -19.52 13.57 -0.22
CA HIS A 345 -19.53 12.63 -1.36
C HIS A 345 -19.79 11.18 -0.94
N PHE A 346 -19.17 10.72 0.13
CA PHE A 346 -19.37 9.38 0.69
C PHE A 346 -20.18 9.48 1.99
N PRO A 347 -21.24 8.68 2.15
CA PRO A 347 -22.12 8.76 3.32
C PRO A 347 -21.38 8.30 4.59
N ALA A 348 -21.31 9.17 5.60
CA ALA A 348 -20.62 8.90 6.86
C ALA A 348 -21.25 7.72 7.63
N GLY A 349 -20.43 6.94 8.34
CA GLY A 349 -20.86 5.81 9.18
C GLY A 349 -21.44 4.64 8.40
N THR A 350 -21.16 4.53 7.10
CA THR A 350 -21.67 3.46 6.24
C THR A 350 -20.75 2.25 6.29
N THR A 351 -21.34 1.05 6.33
CA THR A 351 -20.60 -0.21 6.17
C THR A 351 -20.99 -0.87 4.85
N LEU A 352 -20.02 -1.12 3.98
CA LEU A 352 -20.20 -1.78 2.71
C LEU A 352 -19.69 -3.24 2.77
N ASN A 353 -20.52 -4.17 2.24
CA ASN A 353 -20.31 -5.61 2.33
C ASN A 353 -20.02 -6.27 0.96
N GLY A 354 -19.99 -5.51 -0.13
CA GLY A 354 -19.55 -6.00 -1.43
C GLY A 354 -18.04 -6.15 -1.49
N ILE A 355 -17.54 -6.96 -2.41
CA ILE A 355 -16.10 -7.16 -2.59
C ILE A 355 -15.46 -5.88 -3.10
N VAL A 356 -14.38 -5.47 -2.46
CA VAL A 356 -13.49 -4.37 -2.88
C VAL A 356 -12.05 -4.87 -2.74
N ALA A 357 -11.17 -4.49 -3.64
CA ALA A 357 -9.78 -4.91 -3.63
C ALA A 357 -8.82 -3.74 -3.85
N HIS A 358 -7.54 -3.95 -3.53
CA HIS A 358 -6.48 -2.96 -3.76
C HIS A 358 -6.44 -2.47 -5.20
N GLU A 359 -6.67 -3.35 -6.17
CA GLU A 359 -6.66 -3.05 -7.60
C GLU A 359 -7.69 -2.00 -8.01
N ASP A 360 -8.77 -1.83 -7.24
CA ASP A 360 -9.88 -0.94 -7.57
C ASP A 360 -9.54 0.54 -7.41
N TRP A 361 -8.49 0.87 -6.66
CA TRP A 361 -8.21 2.27 -6.34
C TRP A 361 -7.59 3.06 -7.49
N LEU A 362 -6.81 2.42 -8.39
CA LEU A 362 -6.29 3.13 -9.56
C LEU A 362 -7.44 3.68 -10.44
N PRO A 363 -8.41 2.87 -10.93
CA PRO A 363 -9.50 3.42 -11.71
C PRO A 363 -10.46 4.32 -10.90
N THR A 364 -10.57 4.09 -9.59
CA THR A 364 -11.42 4.93 -8.72
C THR A 364 -10.83 6.33 -8.54
N PHE A 365 -9.54 6.44 -8.22
CA PHE A 365 -8.90 7.75 -8.06
C PHE A 365 -8.70 8.47 -9.40
N ALA A 366 -8.44 7.73 -10.48
CA ALA A 366 -8.44 8.30 -11.82
C ALA A 366 -9.79 8.93 -12.16
N ALA A 367 -10.90 8.23 -11.88
CA ALA A 367 -12.24 8.74 -12.11
C ALA A 367 -12.56 9.95 -11.21
N ALA A 368 -12.13 9.96 -9.94
CA ALA A 368 -12.26 11.12 -9.05
C ALA A 368 -11.46 12.32 -9.57
N ALA A 369 -10.33 12.09 -10.26
CA ALA A 369 -9.52 13.09 -10.94
C ALA A 369 -10.09 13.49 -12.33
N GLY A 370 -11.23 12.93 -12.75
CA GLY A 370 -11.89 13.22 -14.02
C GLY A 370 -11.54 12.30 -15.18
N ASP A 371 -10.72 11.25 -14.96
CA ASP A 371 -10.33 10.26 -15.97
C ASP A 371 -11.12 8.96 -15.78
N THR A 372 -12.32 8.90 -16.36
CA THR A 372 -13.25 7.78 -16.19
C THR A 372 -13.02 6.61 -17.13
N ASP A 373 -12.19 6.76 -18.15
CA ASP A 373 -11.89 5.76 -19.17
C ASP A 373 -10.42 5.26 -19.14
N VAL A 374 -9.74 5.48 -18.01
CA VAL A 374 -8.32 5.10 -17.84
C VAL A 374 -8.06 3.62 -18.15
N LYS A 375 -8.98 2.73 -17.75
CA LYS A 375 -8.87 1.29 -17.95
C LYS A 375 -8.87 0.93 -19.45
N GLU A 376 -9.82 1.45 -20.19
CA GLU A 376 -9.98 1.23 -21.64
C GLU A 376 -8.80 1.82 -22.43
N ARG A 377 -8.33 3.01 -22.02
CA ARG A 377 -7.18 3.67 -22.64
C ARG A 377 -5.88 2.88 -22.40
N LEU A 378 -5.64 2.40 -21.19
CA LEU A 378 -4.48 1.58 -20.87
C LEU A 378 -4.54 0.22 -21.58
N LEU A 379 -5.70 -0.39 -21.66
CA LEU A 379 -5.90 -1.65 -22.39
C LEU A 379 -5.57 -1.50 -23.88
N SER A 380 -6.02 -0.42 -24.50
CA SER A 380 -5.77 -0.13 -25.93
C SER A 380 -4.35 0.38 -26.20
N GLY A 381 -3.68 0.90 -25.17
CA GLY A 381 -2.39 1.56 -25.24
C GLY A 381 -2.51 3.07 -25.40
N THR A 382 -1.96 3.79 -24.43
CA THR A 382 -2.01 5.26 -24.34
C THR A 382 -0.65 5.84 -23.98
N THR A 383 -0.46 7.13 -24.21
CA THR A 383 0.74 7.85 -23.79
C THR A 383 0.39 8.74 -22.60
N ILE A 384 1.10 8.58 -21.48
CA ILE A 384 0.96 9.38 -20.27
C ILE A 384 2.35 9.95 -19.94
N ASN A 385 2.46 11.23 -19.72
CA ASN A 385 3.72 11.92 -19.38
C ASN A 385 4.88 11.57 -20.35
N GLY A 386 4.58 11.47 -21.66
CA GLY A 386 5.55 11.19 -22.70
C GLY A 386 5.95 9.71 -22.88
N ARG A 387 5.45 8.80 -22.01
CA ARG A 387 5.72 7.37 -22.10
C ARG A 387 4.46 6.60 -22.54
N ARG A 388 4.65 5.60 -23.42
CA ARG A 388 3.56 4.72 -23.85
C ARG A 388 3.38 3.58 -22.88
N TYR A 389 2.12 3.38 -22.46
CA TYR A 389 1.69 2.27 -21.59
C TYR A 389 0.64 1.43 -22.32
N ARG A 390 0.69 0.13 -22.13
CA ARG A 390 -0.34 -0.84 -22.55
C ARG A 390 -0.46 -1.90 -21.44
N ASN A 391 -1.37 -1.69 -20.52
CA ASN A 391 -1.52 -2.51 -19.32
C ASN A 391 -2.96 -3.00 -19.19
N HIS A 392 -3.12 -4.21 -18.67
CA HIS A 392 -4.42 -4.74 -18.28
C HIS A 392 -4.71 -4.35 -16.83
N ILE A 393 -5.68 -3.48 -16.61
CA ILE A 393 -6.11 -3.07 -15.28
C ILE A 393 -7.25 -4.01 -14.83
N ASP A 394 -7.07 -4.69 -13.69
CA ASP A 394 -8.07 -5.61 -13.13
C ASP A 394 -9.07 -4.89 -12.22
N GLY A 395 -8.73 -3.68 -11.78
CA GLY A 395 -9.54 -2.84 -10.92
C GLY A 395 -10.84 -2.33 -11.55
N TYR A 396 -11.78 -1.95 -10.70
CA TYR A 396 -13.07 -1.35 -11.03
C TYR A 396 -13.18 0.05 -10.43
N ASN A 397 -13.89 0.95 -11.10
CA ASN A 397 -14.23 2.24 -10.54
C ASN A 397 -15.35 2.08 -9.50
N LEU A 398 -15.06 2.44 -8.26
CA LEU A 398 -15.96 2.28 -7.12
C LEU A 398 -16.80 3.51 -6.80
N LEU A 399 -16.65 4.65 -7.50
CA LEU A 399 -17.26 5.93 -7.09
C LEU A 399 -18.78 5.84 -6.89
N ASP A 400 -19.50 5.12 -7.75
CA ASP A 400 -20.94 4.96 -7.62
C ASP A 400 -21.32 4.13 -6.39
N TYR A 401 -20.55 3.10 -6.11
CA TYR A 401 -20.74 2.26 -4.93
C TYR A 401 -20.40 3.00 -3.63
N LEU A 402 -19.27 3.71 -3.59
CA LEU A 402 -18.85 4.48 -2.42
C LEU A 402 -19.78 5.65 -2.09
N SER A 403 -20.35 6.28 -3.12
CA SER A 403 -21.31 7.39 -2.94
C SER A 403 -22.75 6.95 -2.66
N GLY A 404 -23.01 5.64 -2.62
CA GLY A 404 -24.37 5.11 -2.43
C GLY A 404 -25.32 5.31 -3.62
N ARG A 405 -24.77 5.62 -4.82
CA ARG A 405 -25.57 5.65 -6.06
C ARG A 405 -25.98 4.26 -6.53
N THR A 406 -25.23 3.25 -6.11
CA THR A 406 -25.58 1.83 -6.22
C THR A 406 -25.32 1.13 -4.90
N ASP A 407 -26.09 0.08 -4.60
CA ASP A 407 -25.96 -0.77 -3.43
C ASP A 407 -25.06 -2.00 -3.68
N GLN A 408 -24.61 -2.19 -4.92
CA GLN A 408 -23.79 -3.32 -5.35
C GLN A 408 -22.40 -2.87 -5.75
N SER A 409 -21.37 -3.59 -5.27
CA SER A 409 -20.01 -3.45 -5.77
C SER A 409 -19.95 -3.84 -7.26
N PRO A 410 -19.20 -3.13 -8.09
CA PRO A 410 -18.95 -3.56 -9.46
C PRO A 410 -18.05 -4.80 -9.54
N ARG A 411 -17.38 -5.17 -8.44
CA ARG A 411 -16.51 -6.34 -8.35
C ARG A 411 -17.29 -7.53 -7.83
N HIS A 412 -17.23 -8.65 -8.55
CA HIS A 412 -17.81 -9.93 -8.17
C HIS A 412 -16.74 -11.00 -7.88
N GLU A 413 -15.54 -10.87 -8.45
CA GLU A 413 -14.47 -11.85 -8.34
C GLU A 413 -13.25 -11.31 -7.55
N PHE A 414 -12.49 -12.24 -6.94
CA PHE A 414 -11.18 -12.00 -6.40
C PHE A 414 -10.24 -13.20 -6.65
N TRP A 415 -9.01 -12.90 -7.07
CA TRP A 415 -7.98 -13.90 -7.41
C TRP A 415 -6.96 -13.99 -6.29
N TYR A 416 -6.90 -15.16 -5.64
CA TYR A 416 -5.86 -15.42 -4.64
C TYR A 416 -4.63 -15.94 -5.37
N VAL A 417 -3.56 -15.16 -5.36
CA VAL A 417 -2.30 -15.49 -6.03
C VAL A 417 -1.24 -15.69 -4.95
N ASN A 418 -0.52 -16.82 -4.98
CA ASN A 418 0.58 -17.04 -4.05
C ASN A 418 1.84 -16.25 -4.48
N ASP A 419 2.89 -16.34 -3.66
CA ASP A 419 4.14 -15.65 -3.89
C ASP A 419 4.96 -16.19 -5.10
N ASP A 420 4.67 -17.39 -5.58
CA ASP A 420 5.22 -17.97 -6.81
C ASP A 420 4.42 -17.57 -8.08
N GLY A 421 3.38 -16.75 -7.94
CA GLY A 421 2.56 -16.27 -9.05
C GLY A 421 1.48 -17.25 -9.52
N GLN A 422 1.16 -18.28 -8.74
CA GLN A 422 0.10 -19.23 -9.08
C GLN A 422 -1.24 -18.75 -8.53
N VAL A 423 -2.32 -18.95 -9.29
CA VAL A 423 -3.69 -18.76 -8.81
C VAL A 423 -4.03 -19.95 -7.92
N VAL A 424 -4.09 -19.72 -6.61
CA VAL A 424 -4.31 -20.78 -5.59
C VAL A 424 -5.77 -20.93 -5.18
N ALA A 425 -6.55 -19.86 -5.31
CA ALA A 425 -7.98 -19.85 -5.09
C ALA A 425 -8.66 -18.76 -5.91
N ALA A 426 -9.96 -18.85 -6.05
CA ALA A 426 -10.79 -17.81 -6.63
C ALA A 426 -12.07 -17.62 -5.80
N ARG A 427 -12.49 -16.37 -5.63
CA ARG A 427 -13.78 -16.00 -5.07
C ARG A 427 -14.68 -15.46 -6.17
N TYR A 428 -15.95 -15.82 -6.14
CA TYR A 428 -17.02 -15.18 -6.90
C TYR A 428 -18.22 -14.97 -6.00
N ASP A 429 -18.61 -13.74 -5.79
CA ASP A 429 -19.61 -13.34 -4.80
C ASP A 429 -19.35 -13.99 -3.43
N ASP A 430 -20.24 -14.88 -2.99
CA ASP A 430 -20.14 -15.56 -1.70
C ASP A 430 -19.27 -16.83 -1.73
N TRP A 431 -18.89 -17.30 -2.91
CA TRP A 431 -18.23 -18.59 -3.09
C TRP A 431 -16.73 -18.45 -3.27
N LYS A 432 -15.95 -19.16 -2.45
CA LYS A 432 -14.51 -19.36 -2.61
C LYS A 432 -14.21 -20.81 -2.94
N VAL A 433 -13.43 -21.02 -4.00
CA VAL A 433 -12.91 -22.35 -4.40
C VAL A 433 -11.40 -22.31 -4.28
N VAL A 434 -10.85 -23.26 -3.51
CA VAL A 434 -9.40 -23.36 -3.23
C VAL A 434 -8.86 -24.53 -4.05
N PHE A 435 -7.89 -24.26 -4.92
CA PHE A 435 -7.24 -25.23 -5.80
C PHE A 435 -5.91 -25.74 -5.23
N LEU A 436 -5.15 -24.86 -4.59
CA LEU A 436 -3.90 -25.18 -3.91
C LEU A 436 -3.99 -24.71 -2.44
N GLU A 437 -3.49 -25.51 -1.53
CA GLU A 437 -3.57 -25.27 -0.09
C GLU A 437 -2.18 -25.13 0.53
N ASN A 438 -1.93 -24.04 1.26
CA ASN A 438 -0.82 -23.93 2.20
C ASN A 438 -1.26 -24.50 3.56
N ARG A 439 -0.57 -25.54 4.04
CA ARG A 439 -0.82 -26.19 5.32
C ARG A 439 0.14 -25.75 6.42
N GLY A 440 1.05 -24.86 6.10
CA GLY A 440 2.01 -24.32 7.04
C GLY A 440 1.35 -23.55 8.17
N GLN A 441 2.02 -23.52 9.31
CA GLN A 441 1.66 -22.71 10.47
C GLN A 441 2.90 -21.94 10.92
N ALA A 442 2.72 -20.78 11.53
CA ALA A 442 3.80 -19.89 11.90
C ALA A 442 4.73 -19.67 10.69
N PHE A 443 6.06 -19.72 10.87
CA PHE A 443 6.97 -19.56 9.74
C PHE A 443 6.89 -20.69 8.67
N GLY A 444 6.12 -21.76 8.93
CA GLY A 444 5.80 -22.79 7.95
C GLY A 444 5.05 -22.26 6.73
N VAL A 445 4.28 -21.17 6.84
CA VAL A 445 3.60 -20.52 5.71
C VAL A 445 4.57 -20.03 4.63
N TRP A 446 5.85 -19.81 4.98
CA TRP A 446 6.91 -19.39 4.07
C TRP A 446 7.78 -20.54 3.55
N ARG A 447 7.81 -21.66 4.26
CA ARG A 447 8.70 -22.80 3.97
C ARG A 447 8.01 -23.97 3.30
N GLU A 448 6.75 -24.19 3.64
CA GLU A 448 6.00 -25.34 3.11
C GLU A 448 5.45 -25.01 1.72
N PRO A 449 5.54 -25.96 0.76
CA PRO A 449 4.98 -25.75 -0.57
C PRO A 449 3.45 -25.70 -0.52
N PHE A 450 2.86 -25.00 -1.49
CA PHE A 450 1.44 -25.13 -1.77
C PHE A 450 1.15 -26.50 -2.37
N ILE A 451 0.13 -27.18 -1.85
CA ILE A 451 -0.26 -28.53 -2.25
C ILE A 451 -1.46 -28.44 -3.18
N GLU A 452 -1.33 -28.96 -4.39
CA GLU A 452 -2.44 -29.05 -5.34
C GLU A 452 -3.49 -30.05 -4.83
N LEU A 453 -4.76 -29.61 -4.79
CA LEU A 453 -5.87 -30.40 -4.33
C LEU A 453 -6.50 -31.18 -5.50
N ARG A 454 -6.64 -32.49 -5.38
CA ARG A 454 -7.34 -33.33 -6.36
C ARG A 454 -8.84 -33.05 -6.44
N VAL A 455 -9.43 -32.64 -5.31
CA VAL A 455 -10.79 -32.10 -5.20
C VAL A 455 -10.63 -30.72 -4.54
N PRO A 456 -11.01 -29.62 -5.21
CA PRO A 456 -10.95 -28.30 -4.60
C PRO A 456 -11.81 -28.19 -3.36
N LEU A 457 -11.38 -27.38 -2.37
CA LEU A 457 -12.22 -26.99 -1.25
C LEU A 457 -13.21 -25.90 -1.69
N ILE A 458 -14.39 -25.91 -1.09
CA ILE A 458 -15.45 -24.92 -1.36
C ILE A 458 -15.85 -24.29 -0.04
N PHE A 459 -15.95 -22.96 -0.02
CA PHE A 459 -16.47 -22.19 1.09
C PHE A 459 -17.57 -21.25 0.61
N ASN A 460 -18.57 -21.02 1.44
CA ASN A 460 -19.48 -19.89 1.30
C ASN A 460 -19.13 -18.88 2.39
N LEU A 461 -18.48 -17.78 1.99
CA LEU A 461 -17.89 -16.81 2.92
C LEU A 461 -18.92 -15.94 3.67
N ARG A 462 -20.22 -16.04 3.34
CA ARG A 462 -21.30 -15.47 4.17
C ARG A 462 -21.72 -16.40 5.29
N ARG A 463 -21.61 -17.73 5.09
CA ARG A 463 -21.95 -18.74 6.10
C ARG A 463 -20.75 -19.12 6.97
N ASP A 464 -19.57 -19.08 6.40
CA ASP A 464 -18.29 -19.40 7.06
C ASP A 464 -17.22 -18.38 6.67
N PRO A 465 -17.31 -17.13 7.15
CA PRO A 465 -16.38 -16.06 6.81
C PRO A 465 -14.95 -16.33 7.32
N PHE A 466 -14.80 -17.29 8.23
CA PHE A 466 -13.53 -17.64 8.86
C PHE A 466 -12.93 -18.94 8.34
N GLU A 467 -13.55 -19.58 7.33
CA GLU A 467 -13.09 -20.82 6.69
C GLU A 467 -12.82 -21.96 7.69
N LYS A 468 -13.68 -22.08 8.72
CA LYS A 468 -13.54 -23.06 9.81
C LYS A 468 -14.25 -24.38 9.56
N SER A 469 -15.23 -24.39 8.65
CA SER A 469 -16.10 -25.56 8.43
C SER A 469 -15.34 -26.83 8.05
N GLN A 470 -14.27 -26.70 7.25
CA GLN A 470 -13.42 -27.83 6.85
C GLN A 470 -12.86 -28.62 8.05
N HIS A 471 -12.52 -27.93 9.15
CA HIS A 471 -11.89 -28.56 10.31
C HIS A 471 -12.88 -28.85 11.46
N ASN A 472 -13.97 -28.07 11.53
CA ASN A 472 -14.85 -28.07 12.70
C ASN A 472 -16.22 -28.71 12.45
N ALA A 473 -16.58 -29.02 11.19
CA ALA A 473 -17.88 -29.59 10.86
C ALA A 473 -17.77 -31.04 10.40
N ASN A 474 -18.52 -31.94 11.05
CA ASN A 474 -18.55 -33.35 10.67
C ASN A 474 -19.19 -33.60 9.28
N THR A 475 -19.99 -32.67 8.78
CA THR A 475 -20.75 -32.79 7.53
C THR A 475 -20.20 -31.90 6.41
N TYR A 476 -18.98 -31.37 6.56
CA TYR A 476 -18.40 -30.49 5.56
C TYR A 476 -18.21 -31.15 4.20
N ASP A 477 -17.73 -32.41 4.17
CA ASP A 477 -17.49 -33.13 2.92
C ASP A 477 -18.80 -33.45 2.18
N ASP A 478 -19.85 -33.81 2.89
CA ASP A 478 -21.19 -34.00 2.31
C ASP A 478 -21.73 -32.69 1.74
N TRP A 479 -21.55 -31.59 2.49
CA TRP A 479 -21.96 -30.24 2.05
C TRP A 479 -21.18 -29.79 0.82
N LEU A 480 -19.87 -30.10 0.74
CA LEU A 480 -19.01 -29.78 -0.41
C LEU A 480 -19.46 -30.57 -1.64
N LEU A 481 -19.72 -31.89 -1.50
CA LEU A 481 -20.16 -32.74 -2.61
C LEU A 481 -21.48 -32.24 -3.20
N ASP A 482 -22.42 -31.83 -2.35
CA ASP A 482 -23.71 -31.25 -2.77
C ASP A 482 -23.55 -29.89 -3.51
N ARG A 483 -22.38 -29.25 -3.45
CA ARG A 483 -22.10 -27.94 -4.05
C ARG A 483 -20.97 -27.98 -5.09
N ALA A 484 -20.58 -29.16 -5.52
CA ALA A 484 -19.57 -29.34 -6.55
C ALA A 484 -19.89 -28.60 -7.86
N PHE A 485 -21.16 -28.19 -8.06
CA PHE A 485 -21.61 -27.42 -9.21
C PHE A 485 -20.92 -26.05 -9.33
N VAL A 486 -20.31 -25.48 -8.27
CA VAL A 486 -19.58 -24.21 -8.34
C VAL A 486 -18.17 -24.34 -8.93
N ILE A 487 -17.60 -25.56 -8.95
CA ILE A 487 -16.20 -25.79 -9.37
C ILE A 487 -16.02 -25.40 -10.85
N VAL A 488 -16.85 -25.97 -11.73
CA VAL A 488 -16.69 -25.79 -13.19
C VAL A 488 -16.85 -24.32 -13.62
N PRO A 489 -17.87 -23.57 -13.16
CA PRO A 489 -17.98 -22.15 -13.48
C PRO A 489 -16.76 -21.33 -13.02
N ILE A 490 -16.25 -21.56 -11.80
CA ILE A 490 -15.11 -20.82 -11.28
C ILE A 490 -13.81 -21.21 -12.02
N GLN A 491 -13.63 -22.48 -12.38
CA GLN A 491 -12.51 -22.89 -13.26
C GLN A 491 -12.58 -22.19 -14.63
N ALA A 492 -13.77 -22.06 -15.22
CA ALA A 492 -13.95 -21.35 -16.49
C ALA A 492 -13.61 -19.87 -16.37
N MET A 493 -13.94 -19.23 -15.26
CA MET A 493 -13.55 -17.85 -14.96
C MET A 493 -12.04 -17.72 -14.78
N ALA A 494 -11.40 -18.61 -14.02
CA ALA A 494 -9.96 -18.64 -13.85
C ALA A 494 -9.23 -18.83 -15.18
N ALA A 495 -9.73 -19.69 -16.04
CA ALA A 495 -9.19 -19.89 -17.39
C ALA A 495 -9.25 -18.60 -18.23
N LYS A 496 -10.35 -17.85 -18.18
CA LYS A 496 -10.47 -16.54 -18.85
C LYS A 496 -9.49 -15.53 -18.30
N PHE A 497 -9.34 -15.44 -16.98
CA PHE A 497 -8.35 -14.57 -16.33
C PHE A 497 -6.93 -14.91 -16.83
N LEU A 498 -6.54 -16.17 -16.75
CA LEU A 498 -5.22 -16.64 -17.20
C LEU A 498 -5.00 -16.40 -18.71
N GLN A 499 -6.06 -16.54 -19.54
CA GLN A 499 -5.97 -16.25 -20.97
C GLN A 499 -5.60 -14.79 -21.25
N THR A 500 -6.05 -13.83 -20.42
CA THR A 500 -5.67 -12.42 -20.61
C THR A 500 -4.15 -12.19 -20.50
N MET A 501 -3.41 -13.10 -19.85
CA MET A 501 -1.95 -13.01 -19.74
C MET A 501 -1.23 -13.42 -21.04
N GLN A 502 -1.91 -14.02 -21.98
CA GLN A 502 -1.36 -14.25 -23.34
C GLN A 502 -1.32 -12.94 -24.14
N ASP A 503 -2.36 -12.08 -23.98
CA ASP A 503 -2.45 -10.80 -24.67
C ASP A 503 -1.67 -9.69 -23.92
N TYR A 504 -1.55 -9.83 -22.61
CA TYR A 504 -0.86 -8.93 -21.69
C TYR A 504 0.06 -9.75 -20.78
N PRO A 505 1.22 -10.23 -21.31
CA PRO A 505 2.14 -11.06 -20.52
C PRO A 505 2.69 -10.27 -19.33
N PRO A 506 3.00 -10.97 -18.22
CA PRO A 506 3.68 -10.38 -17.10
C PRO A 506 4.95 -9.65 -17.51
N SER A 507 5.23 -8.50 -16.90
CA SER A 507 6.39 -7.68 -17.26
C SER A 507 7.72 -8.30 -16.83
N GLN A 508 7.67 -9.19 -15.83
CA GLN A 508 8.81 -9.99 -15.38
C GLN A 508 8.34 -11.30 -14.72
N THR A 509 9.26 -12.25 -14.60
CA THR A 509 9.03 -13.49 -13.85
C THR A 509 9.06 -13.17 -12.34
N PRO A 510 8.17 -13.74 -11.52
CA PRO A 510 8.24 -13.64 -10.08
C PRO A 510 9.61 -14.01 -9.51
N GLY A 511 10.00 -13.36 -8.41
CA GLY A 511 11.21 -13.72 -7.66
C GLY A 511 11.13 -15.14 -7.11
N SER A 512 12.26 -15.74 -6.80
CA SER A 512 12.33 -17.07 -6.17
C SER A 512 13.43 -17.10 -5.12
N PHE A 513 13.16 -17.72 -3.98
CA PHE A 513 14.16 -17.96 -2.93
C PHE A 513 14.87 -19.32 -3.08
N ASN A 514 14.45 -20.14 -4.04
CA ASN A 514 15.05 -21.42 -4.34
C ASN A 514 15.77 -21.40 -5.70
N LEU A 515 16.40 -22.51 -6.07
CA LEU A 515 17.15 -22.62 -7.30
C LEU A 515 16.32 -22.93 -8.55
N SER A 516 15.03 -23.24 -8.40
CA SER A 516 14.17 -23.72 -9.51
C SER A 516 14.13 -22.73 -10.67
N ALA A 517 13.95 -21.44 -10.39
CA ALA A 517 13.90 -20.39 -11.41
C ALA A 517 15.26 -20.21 -12.13
N ILE A 518 16.37 -20.40 -11.40
CA ILE A 518 17.72 -20.34 -11.98
C ILE A 518 17.95 -21.55 -12.88
N GLU A 519 17.58 -22.74 -12.42
CA GLU A 519 17.71 -23.99 -13.21
C GLU A 519 16.87 -23.94 -14.47
N GLU A 520 15.64 -23.40 -14.41
CA GLU A 520 14.76 -23.22 -15.56
C GLU A 520 15.39 -22.28 -16.60
N LYS A 521 15.88 -21.10 -16.19
CA LYS A 521 16.60 -20.17 -17.06
C LYS A 521 17.83 -20.80 -17.71
N LEU A 522 18.56 -21.64 -16.99
CA LEU A 522 19.72 -22.34 -17.54
C LEU A 522 19.32 -23.41 -18.56
N ARG A 523 18.22 -24.14 -18.35
CA ARG A 523 17.70 -25.12 -19.30
C ARG A 523 17.20 -24.46 -20.59
N ASP A 524 16.45 -23.37 -20.47
CA ASP A 524 15.93 -22.61 -21.61
C ASP A 524 17.07 -21.97 -22.41
N GLY A 525 18.09 -21.41 -21.74
CA GLY A 525 19.27 -20.86 -22.38
C GLY A 525 20.18 -21.92 -23.04
N ALA A 526 20.13 -23.17 -22.56
CA ALA A 526 20.88 -24.29 -23.18
C ALA A 526 20.18 -24.87 -24.39
N GLY A 527 18.84 -24.75 -24.48
CA GLY A 527 18.05 -25.18 -25.65
C GLY A 527 18.04 -24.18 -26.82
N ALA A 528 18.58 -22.98 -26.62
CA ALA A 528 18.64 -21.91 -27.61
C ALA A 528 19.99 -21.83 -28.36
N ARG A 529 20.89 -22.85 -28.22
CA ARG A 529 22.18 -22.93 -28.92
C ARG A 529 22.16 -23.98 -30.03
#